data_6e19caf54209f3db7a756747cbf55c92
#
_entry.id   6e19caf54209f3db7a756747cbf55c92
#
_cell.length_a   1.000
_cell.length_b   1.000
_cell.length_c   1.000
_cell.angle_alpha   90.00
_cell.angle_beta   90.00
_cell.angle_gamma   90.00
#
_symmetry.space_group_name_H-M   'P 1'
#
loop_
_entity.id
_entity.type
_entity.pdbx_description
1 polymer ?
#
loop_
_entity_poly.entity_id
_entity_poly.type
_entity_poly.pdbx_seq_one_letter_code
_entity_poly.pdbx_strand_id
1 'polypeptide(L)'
;MVHVENEEQPIKLVIIGMENAGKTTILDVLTGKIMETPSKPPSMNPTKGVERSTILFFQKETQVWDLGGQETYRNEYLSNPDKYFHTISFFYYVVDIQDYYRLVSSVMYFRGIFNLIKKYSPDAKVVFLFHKTDPNYTPDERNLKGKFLEKIEPDLKLANTQYIMYDTTIFDIRSVKIAFGLES
;
A
#
# COMPACT_ATOMS: atom_id res chain seq x y z
N MET A 1 12.57 41.06 10.30
CA MET A 1 11.60 39.95 10.34
C MET A 1 12.13 38.86 9.41
N VAL A 2 12.64 37.78 9.97
CA VAL A 2 13.08 36.63 9.18
C VAL A 2 11.82 35.81 8.91
N HIS A 3 11.35 35.78 7.66
CA HIS A 3 10.35 34.79 7.23
C HIS A 3 11.04 33.43 7.30
N VAL A 4 10.79 32.68 8.35
CA VAL A 4 11.05 31.24 8.36
C VAL A 4 9.97 30.64 7.46
N GLU A 5 10.30 30.44 6.19
CA GLU A 5 9.53 29.55 5.34
C GLU A 5 9.59 28.18 6.03
N ASN A 6 8.47 27.72 6.57
CA ASN A 6 8.30 26.33 6.99
C ASN A 6 8.40 25.52 5.69
N GLU A 7 9.59 25.03 5.36
CA GLU A 7 9.74 24.01 4.34
C GLU A 7 8.93 22.80 4.78
N GLU A 8 7.70 22.68 4.24
CA GLU A 8 6.90 21.48 4.46
C GLU A 8 7.71 20.26 3.97
N GLN A 9 7.95 19.34 4.87
CA GLN A 9 8.66 18.11 4.56
C GLN A 9 7.98 17.40 3.36
N PRO A 10 8.75 16.95 2.36
CA PRO A 10 8.18 16.26 1.21
C PRO A 10 7.41 15.02 1.65
N ILE A 11 6.20 14.86 1.13
CA ILE A 11 5.37 13.70 1.43
C ILE A 11 5.96 12.47 0.74
N LYS A 12 6.23 11.41 1.51
CA LYS A 12 6.67 10.12 0.99
C LYS A 12 5.59 9.08 1.24
N LEU A 13 5.11 8.47 0.17
CA LEU A 13 4.21 7.32 0.17
C LEU A 13 5.00 6.05 -0.12
N VAL A 14 4.72 5.00 0.63
CA VAL A 14 5.24 3.66 0.34
C VAL A 14 4.07 2.71 0.14
N ILE A 15 4.06 2.01 -1.01
CA ILE A 15 3.11 0.96 -1.33
C ILE A 15 3.83 -0.37 -1.26
N ILE A 16 3.36 -1.27 -0.40
CA ILE A 16 3.97 -2.56 -0.16
C ILE A 16 2.91 -3.65 0.04
N GLY A 17 3.27 -4.90 -0.17
CA GLY A 17 2.40 -6.07 -0.06
C GLY A 17 3.00 -7.25 -0.79
N MET A 18 2.33 -8.38 -0.76
CA MET A 18 2.80 -9.59 -1.41
C MET A 18 2.94 -9.40 -2.93
N GLU A 19 3.70 -10.28 -3.59
CA GLU A 19 3.71 -10.30 -5.05
C GLU A 19 2.30 -10.54 -5.61
N ASN A 20 2.03 -10.01 -6.78
CA ASN A 20 0.73 -10.09 -7.44
C ASN A 20 -0.46 -9.49 -6.65
N ALA A 21 -0.22 -8.73 -5.58
CA ALA A 21 -1.30 -8.06 -4.85
C ALA A 21 -1.93 -6.86 -5.60
N GLY A 22 -1.37 -6.45 -6.75
CA GLY A 22 -1.89 -5.37 -7.58
C GLY A 22 -1.26 -3.99 -7.32
N LYS A 23 -0.16 -3.89 -6.57
CA LYS A 23 0.52 -2.62 -6.25
C LYS A 23 0.85 -1.78 -7.48
N THR A 24 1.55 -2.37 -8.45
CA THR A 24 1.94 -1.69 -9.69
C THR A 24 0.72 -1.28 -10.52
N THR A 25 -0.33 -2.09 -10.55
CA THR A 25 -1.59 -1.75 -11.22
C THR A 25 -2.28 -0.56 -10.56
N ILE A 26 -2.28 -0.50 -9.23
CA ILE A 26 -2.74 0.68 -8.46
C ILE A 26 -1.92 1.91 -8.87
N LEU A 27 -0.59 1.78 -8.92
CA LEU A 27 0.29 2.89 -9.32
C LEU A 27 0.04 3.34 -10.76
N ASP A 28 -0.24 2.42 -11.67
CA ASP A 28 -0.58 2.76 -13.07
C ASP A 28 -1.91 3.54 -13.19
N VAL A 29 -2.87 3.30 -12.30
CA VAL A 29 -4.07 4.14 -12.18
C VAL A 29 -3.67 5.53 -11.65
N LEU A 30 -2.87 5.62 -10.61
CA LEU A 30 -2.48 6.89 -9.99
C LEU A 30 -1.63 7.77 -10.91
N THR A 31 -0.80 7.17 -11.74
CA THR A 31 0.06 7.87 -12.72
C THR A 31 -0.62 8.15 -14.06
N GLY A 32 -1.88 7.75 -14.21
CA GLY A 32 -2.65 7.95 -15.45
C GLY A 32 -2.28 7.03 -16.60
N LYS A 33 -1.52 5.96 -16.36
CA LYS A 33 -1.28 4.93 -17.38
C LYS A 33 -2.54 4.09 -17.61
N ILE A 34 -3.36 3.91 -16.59
CA ILE A 34 -4.71 3.34 -16.69
C ILE A 34 -5.69 4.47 -16.40
N MET A 35 -6.32 5.01 -17.44
CA MET A 35 -7.26 6.14 -17.35
C MET A 35 -8.72 5.71 -17.32
N GLU A 36 -9.02 4.52 -17.86
CA GLU A 36 -10.37 3.98 -17.95
C GLU A 36 -10.40 2.59 -17.30
N THR A 37 -11.56 2.21 -16.80
CA THR A 37 -11.80 0.88 -16.24
C THR A 37 -11.56 -0.20 -17.31
N PRO A 38 -10.59 -1.10 -17.10
CA PRO A 38 -10.28 -2.12 -18.09
C PRO A 38 -11.35 -3.22 -18.11
N SER A 39 -11.60 -3.78 -19.30
CA SER A 39 -12.54 -4.91 -19.47
C SER A 39 -11.97 -6.24 -18.94
N LYS A 40 -10.65 -6.32 -18.79
CA LYS A 40 -9.91 -7.48 -18.22
C LYS A 40 -8.67 -7.01 -17.51
N PRO A 41 -8.14 -7.80 -16.54
CA PRO A 41 -6.91 -7.44 -15.85
C PRO A 41 -5.76 -7.26 -16.84
N PRO A 42 -4.96 -6.18 -16.72
CA PRO A 42 -3.77 -6.01 -17.53
C PRO A 42 -2.71 -7.07 -17.19
N SER A 43 -1.96 -7.49 -18.21
CA SER A 43 -0.79 -8.34 -17.97
C SER A 43 0.35 -7.47 -17.45
N MET A 44 0.84 -7.78 -16.25
CA MET A 44 1.89 -7.02 -15.59
C MET A 44 3.11 -7.89 -15.34
N ASN A 45 4.29 -7.30 -15.59
CA ASN A 45 5.53 -7.91 -15.13
C ASN A 45 5.73 -7.61 -13.64
N PRO A 46 6.27 -8.54 -12.85
CA PRO A 46 6.60 -8.26 -11.45
C PRO A 46 7.60 -7.12 -11.32
N THR A 47 7.32 -6.19 -10.38
CA THR A 47 8.23 -5.10 -10.05
C THR A 47 9.55 -5.64 -9.53
N LYS A 48 10.66 -5.19 -10.13
CA LYS A 48 12.02 -5.57 -9.72
C LYS A 48 12.59 -4.50 -8.78
N GLY A 49 12.74 -4.85 -7.52
CA GLY A 49 13.23 -3.91 -6.50
C GLY A 49 12.21 -2.81 -6.20
N VAL A 50 12.63 -1.56 -6.25
CA VAL A 50 11.81 -0.38 -5.94
C VAL A 50 11.62 0.46 -7.19
N GLU A 51 10.38 0.69 -7.58
CA GLU A 51 10.01 1.69 -8.57
C GLU A 51 9.54 2.96 -7.88
N ARG A 52 9.96 4.12 -8.40
CA ARG A 52 9.61 5.43 -7.87
C ARG A 52 8.83 6.20 -8.91
N SER A 53 7.74 6.80 -8.48
CA SER A 53 6.88 7.62 -9.33
C SER A 53 6.49 8.88 -8.58
N THR A 54 6.10 9.92 -9.32
CA THR A 54 5.52 11.13 -8.75
C THR A 54 4.05 11.15 -9.09
N ILE A 55 3.22 11.41 -8.09
CA ILE A 55 1.77 11.62 -8.25
C ILE A 55 1.36 12.95 -7.62
N LEU A 56 0.19 13.46 -7.99
CA LEU A 56 -0.47 14.52 -7.24
C LEU A 56 -1.25 13.89 -6.08
N PHE A 57 -0.85 14.16 -4.86
CA PHE A 57 -1.50 13.66 -3.65
C PHE A 57 -1.96 14.86 -2.83
N PHE A 58 -3.27 15.02 -2.63
CA PHE A 58 -3.85 16.24 -2.06
C PHE A 58 -3.28 17.52 -2.71
N GLN A 59 -3.23 17.54 -4.05
CA GLN A 59 -2.72 18.66 -4.86
C GLN A 59 -1.21 18.99 -4.67
N LYS A 60 -0.45 18.09 -4.02
CA LYS A 60 1.00 18.21 -3.85
C LYS A 60 1.73 17.13 -4.61
N GLU A 61 2.81 17.49 -5.29
CA GLU A 61 3.72 16.50 -5.87
C GLU A 61 4.30 15.60 -4.78
N THR A 62 4.09 14.31 -4.91
CA THR A 62 4.40 13.34 -3.86
C THR A 62 5.14 12.15 -4.45
N GLN A 63 6.24 11.76 -3.81
CA GLN A 63 7.01 10.58 -4.18
C GLN A 63 6.31 9.31 -3.71
N VAL A 64 6.01 8.41 -4.63
CA VAL A 64 5.48 7.07 -4.35
C VAL A 64 6.54 6.03 -4.65
N TRP A 65 6.78 5.17 -3.69
CA TRP A 65 7.70 4.05 -3.80
C TRP A 65 6.89 2.75 -3.85
N ASP A 66 6.87 2.10 -5.02
CA ASP A 66 6.32 0.76 -5.20
C ASP A 66 7.41 -0.28 -4.89
N LEU A 67 7.26 -0.99 -3.79
CA LEU A 67 8.19 -2.01 -3.36
C LEU A 67 7.76 -3.38 -3.90
N GLY A 68 8.62 -4.01 -4.72
CA GLY A 68 8.38 -5.32 -5.30
C GLY A 68 8.03 -6.38 -4.26
N GLY A 69 6.98 -7.15 -4.52
CA GLY A 69 6.43 -8.10 -3.54
C GLY A 69 7.09 -9.49 -3.57
N GLN A 70 8.05 -9.75 -4.46
CA GLN A 70 8.76 -11.03 -4.52
C GLN A 70 9.60 -11.26 -3.26
N GLU A 71 9.76 -12.51 -2.86
CA GLU A 71 10.45 -12.89 -1.61
C GLU A 71 11.87 -12.32 -1.51
N THR A 72 12.63 -12.37 -2.59
CA THR A 72 14.00 -11.84 -2.65
C THR A 72 14.04 -10.35 -2.27
N TYR A 73 13.13 -9.55 -2.81
CA TYR A 73 13.06 -8.12 -2.51
C TYR A 73 12.53 -7.85 -1.11
N ARG A 74 11.53 -8.62 -0.66
CA ARG A 74 11.00 -8.50 0.71
C ARG A 74 12.09 -8.72 1.75
N ASN A 75 12.96 -9.71 1.55
CA ASN A 75 14.09 -9.99 2.43
C ASN A 75 15.11 -8.85 2.40
N GLU A 76 15.36 -8.22 1.25
CA GLU A 76 16.23 -7.04 1.14
C GLU A 76 15.68 -5.87 1.96
N TYR A 77 14.37 -5.59 1.89
CA TYR A 77 13.77 -4.49 2.64
C TYR A 77 13.87 -4.70 4.15
N LEU A 78 13.65 -5.92 4.61
CA LEU A 78 13.77 -6.29 6.02
C LEU A 78 15.22 -6.21 6.52
N SER A 79 16.20 -6.52 5.66
CA SER A 79 17.62 -6.53 6.00
C SER A 79 18.28 -5.15 5.92
N ASN A 80 17.72 -4.23 5.13
CA ASN A 80 18.26 -2.89 4.90
C ASN A 80 17.22 -1.79 5.16
N PRO A 81 16.62 -1.75 6.37
CA PRO A 81 15.47 -0.89 6.64
C PRO A 81 15.79 0.61 6.52
N ASP A 82 17.00 1.03 6.87
CA ASP A 82 17.43 2.44 6.78
C ASP A 82 17.30 3.01 5.36
N LYS A 83 17.49 2.17 4.35
CA LYS A 83 17.39 2.59 2.95
C LYS A 83 15.96 2.89 2.52
N TYR A 84 14.97 2.22 3.12
CA TYR A 84 13.60 2.21 2.59
C TYR A 84 12.60 2.94 3.48
N PHE A 85 12.74 2.88 4.82
CA PHE A 85 11.66 3.19 5.75
C PHE A 85 11.80 4.50 6.52
N HIS A 86 12.76 5.36 6.18
CA HIS A 86 12.85 6.70 6.76
C HIS A 86 11.85 7.68 6.13
N THR A 87 11.34 8.60 6.94
CA THR A 87 10.52 9.77 6.53
C THR A 87 9.26 9.40 5.75
N ILE A 88 8.65 8.26 6.05
CA ILE A 88 7.39 7.86 5.44
C ILE A 88 6.25 8.64 6.06
N SER A 89 5.45 9.31 5.22
CA SER A 89 4.23 10.00 5.64
C SER A 89 3.02 9.07 5.61
N PHE A 90 2.95 8.19 4.59
CA PHE A 90 1.86 7.24 4.41
C PHE A 90 2.41 5.87 4.03
N PHE A 91 1.99 4.87 4.77
CA PHE A 91 2.31 3.47 4.57
C PHE A 91 1.07 2.73 4.08
N TYR A 92 1.02 2.40 2.80
CA TYR A 92 -0.05 1.63 2.18
C TYR A 92 0.34 0.16 2.11
N TYR A 93 -0.45 -0.69 2.77
CA TYR A 93 -0.28 -2.14 2.69
C TYR A 93 -1.40 -2.75 1.85
N VAL A 94 -1.02 -3.37 0.72
CA VAL A 94 -1.96 -3.96 -0.24
C VAL A 94 -2.16 -5.43 0.05
N VAL A 95 -3.41 -5.82 0.26
CA VAL A 95 -3.84 -7.20 0.50
C VAL A 95 -4.71 -7.64 -0.67
N ASP A 96 -4.29 -8.70 -1.39
CA ASP A 96 -5.14 -9.37 -2.36
C ASP A 96 -6.19 -10.20 -1.61
N ILE A 97 -7.46 -9.78 -1.65
CA ILE A 97 -8.53 -10.47 -0.91
C ILE A 97 -8.95 -11.79 -1.54
N GLN A 98 -8.48 -12.09 -2.74
CA GLN A 98 -8.76 -13.36 -3.43
C GLN A 98 -7.68 -14.42 -3.16
N ASP A 99 -6.51 -14.03 -2.62
CA ASP A 99 -5.37 -14.93 -2.37
C ASP A 99 -5.34 -15.46 -0.92
N TYR A 100 -6.27 -16.34 -0.60
CA TYR A 100 -6.35 -16.94 0.72
C TYR A 100 -5.09 -17.74 1.12
N TYR A 101 -4.43 -18.35 0.15
CA TYR A 101 -3.24 -19.18 0.41
C TYR A 101 -2.06 -18.37 0.95
N ARG A 102 -2.00 -17.08 0.63
CA ARG A 102 -0.95 -16.18 1.13
C ARG A 102 -1.34 -15.39 2.38
N LEU A 103 -2.51 -15.64 2.97
CA LEU A 103 -2.96 -14.90 4.16
C LEU A 103 -1.91 -14.90 5.27
N VAL A 104 -1.40 -16.08 5.65
CA VAL A 104 -0.41 -16.20 6.74
C VAL A 104 0.87 -15.47 6.39
N SER A 105 1.39 -15.67 5.19
CA SER A 105 2.62 -15.00 4.72
C SER A 105 2.43 -13.48 4.65
N SER A 106 1.25 -13.00 4.24
CA SER A 106 0.92 -11.58 4.19
C SER A 106 0.89 -10.96 5.59
N VAL A 107 0.29 -11.64 6.57
CA VAL A 107 0.27 -11.20 7.97
C VAL A 107 1.69 -11.14 8.54
N MET A 108 2.50 -12.16 8.33
CA MET A 108 3.89 -12.19 8.82
C MET A 108 4.72 -11.07 8.19
N TYR A 109 4.57 -10.87 6.89
CA TYR A 109 5.26 -9.79 6.18
C TYR A 109 4.82 -8.42 6.67
N PHE A 110 3.51 -8.19 6.82
CA PHE A 110 2.99 -6.96 7.40
C PHE A 110 3.63 -6.67 8.77
N ARG A 111 3.65 -7.64 9.69
CA ARG A 111 4.25 -7.48 11.02
C ARG A 111 5.72 -7.07 10.97
N GLY A 112 6.51 -7.73 10.12
CA GLY A 112 7.92 -7.39 9.93
C GLY A 112 8.10 -5.94 9.48
N ILE A 113 7.35 -5.53 8.45
CA ILE A 113 7.40 -4.17 7.91
C ILE A 113 6.84 -3.16 8.91
N PHE A 114 5.72 -3.45 9.55
CA PHE A 114 5.08 -2.54 10.50
C PHE A 114 6.02 -2.19 11.68
N ASN A 115 6.75 -3.16 12.21
CA ASN A 115 7.74 -2.92 13.25
C ASN A 115 8.85 -1.96 12.76
N LEU A 116 9.29 -2.09 11.52
CA LEU A 116 10.27 -1.18 10.92
C LEU A 116 9.67 0.21 10.69
N ILE A 117 8.43 0.31 10.20
CA ILE A 117 7.72 1.58 10.05
C ILE A 117 7.63 2.29 11.41
N LYS A 118 7.23 1.60 12.47
CA LYS A 118 7.14 2.19 13.82
C LYS A 118 8.48 2.65 14.35
N LYS A 119 9.57 1.98 13.97
CA LYS A 119 10.94 2.36 14.36
C LYS A 119 11.47 3.57 13.58
N TYR A 120 11.28 3.62 12.25
CA TYR A 120 11.93 4.59 11.37
C TYR A 120 11.03 5.74 10.92
N SER A 121 9.71 5.58 11.02
CA SER A 121 8.70 6.57 10.67
C SER A 121 7.48 6.41 11.58
N PRO A 122 7.62 6.67 12.90
CA PRO A 122 6.60 6.39 13.90
C PRO A 122 5.26 7.09 13.64
N ASP A 123 5.29 8.25 12.98
CA ASP A 123 4.13 9.07 12.69
C ASP A 123 3.47 8.72 11.33
N ALA A 124 4.01 7.73 10.62
CA ALA A 124 3.44 7.28 9.36
C ALA A 124 1.99 6.84 9.52
N LYS A 125 1.11 7.38 8.68
CA LYS A 125 -0.30 6.97 8.61
C LYS A 125 -0.39 5.60 7.94
N VAL A 126 -1.05 4.65 8.59
CA VAL A 126 -1.22 3.29 8.09
C VAL A 126 -2.52 3.18 7.32
N VAL A 127 -2.43 2.70 6.08
CA VAL A 127 -3.58 2.51 5.20
C VAL A 127 -3.57 1.09 4.66
N PHE A 128 -4.68 0.37 4.79
CA PHE A 128 -4.88 -0.94 4.17
C PHE A 128 -5.69 -0.79 2.90
N LEU A 129 -5.18 -1.35 1.81
CA LEU A 129 -5.93 -1.52 0.58
C LEU A 129 -6.30 -3.00 0.44
N PHE A 130 -7.55 -3.33 0.71
CA PHE A 130 -8.12 -4.63 0.37
C PHE A 130 -8.46 -4.63 -1.11
N HIS A 131 -7.49 -5.08 -1.90
CA HIS A 131 -7.53 -4.97 -3.36
C HIS A 131 -8.12 -6.22 -4.01
N LYS A 132 -8.56 -6.06 -5.26
CA LYS A 132 -9.26 -7.06 -6.07
C LYS A 132 -10.66 -7.38 -5.55
N THR A 133 -11.37 -6.34 -5.07
CA THR A 133 -12.83 -6.41 -4.85
C THR A 133 -13.58 -6.33 -6.18
N ASP A 134 -13.22 -7.23 -7.10
CA ASP A 134 -13.72 -7.21 -8.47
C ASP A 134 -15.23 -7.44 -8.52
N PRO A 135 -15.96 -6.94 -9.55
CA PRO A 135 -17.43 -7.05 -9.60
C PRO A 135 -17.97 -8.49 -9.50
N ASN A 136 -17.18 -9.46 -9.95
CA ASN A 136 -17.53 -10.88 -9.89
C ASN A 136 -17.00 -11.59 -8.61
N TYR A 137 -16.32 -10.84 -7.73
CA TYR A 137 -15.84 -11.39 -6.47
C TYR A 137 -17.00 -11.49 -5.49
N THR A 138 -17.26 -12.69 -5.03
CA THR A 138 -18.19 -12.94 -3.93
C THR A 138 -17.37 -13.33 -2.71
N PRO A 139 -17.45 -12.57 -1.60
CA PRO A 139 -16.83 -12.98 -0.36
C PRO A 139 -17.31 -14.38 0.04
N ASP A 140 -16.37 -15.28 0.23
CA ASP A 140 -16.67 -16.64 0.66
C ASP A 140 -16.61 -16.78 2.21
N GLU A 141 -16.94 -17.96 2.72
CA GLU A 141 -16.90 -18.26 4.16
C GLU A 141 -15.48 -18.08 4.75
N ARG A 142 -14.46 -18.02 3.92
CA ARG A 142 -13.07 -17.83 4.34
C ARG A 142 -12.82 -16.44 4.87
N ASN A 143 -13.59 -15.41 4.39
CA ASN A 143 -13.51 -14.02 4.85
C ASN A 143 -12.07 -13.54 5.07
N LEU A 144 -11.26 -13.53 3.99
CA LEU A 144 -9.84 -13.20 4.08
C LEU A 144 -9.62 -11.83 4.74
N LYS A 145 -10.39 -10.82 4.35
CA LYS A 145 -10.29 -9.46 4.92
C LYS A 145 -10.46 -9.48 6.45
N GLY A 146 -11.52 -10.11 6.95
CA GLY A 146 -11.78 -10.20 8.39
C GLY A 146 -10.67 -10.97 9.12
N LYS A 147 -10.24 -12.11 8.58
CA LYS A 147 -9.17 -12.92 9.16
C LYS A 147 -7.81 -12.21 9.14
N PHE A 148 -7.52 -11.42 8.10
CA PHE A 148 -6.32 -10.59 8.08
C PHE A 148 -6.35 -9.57 9.21
N LEU A 149 -7.44 -8.80 9.32
CA LEU A 149 -7.61 -7.79 10.36
C LEU A 149 -7.53 -8.40 11.76
N GLU A 150 -8.25 -9.48 12.03
CA GLU A 150 -8.21 -10.20 13.30
C GLU A 150 -6.78 -10.53 13.75
N LYS A 151 -5.93 -10.94 12.79
CA LYS A 151 -4.55 -11.32 13.08
C LYS A 151 -3.61 -10.15 13.33
N ILE A 152 -3.85 -8.98 12.74
CA ILE A 152 -2.96 -7.81 12.86
C ILE A 152 -3.44 -6.78 13.89
N GLU A 153 -4.73 -6.76 14.24
CA GLU A 153 -5.27 -5.81 15.22
C GLU A 153 -4.54 -5.80 16.56
N PRO A 154 -4.11 -6.95 17.15
CA PRO A 154 -3.34 -6.93 18.38
C PRO A 154 -2.06 -6.10 18.27
N ASP A 155 -1.34 -6.20 17.14
CA ASP A 155 -0.10 -5.46 16.90
C ASP A 155 -0.37 -3.95 16.76
N LEU A 156 -1.45 -3.58 16.05
CA LEU A 156 -1.86 -2.19 15.88
C LEU A 156 -2.30 -1.56 17.22
N LYS A 157 -3.07 -2.29 18.02
CA LYS A 157 -3.52 -1.85 19.36
C LYS A 157 -2.33 -1.67 20.30
N LEU A 158 -1.39 -2.62 20.33
CA LEU A 158 -0.18 -2.53 21.15
C LEU A 158 0.67 -1.30 20.80
N ALA A 159 0.76 -0.97 19.51
CA ALA A 159 1.47 0.20 19.02
C ALA A 159 0.65 1.50 19.06
N ASN A 160 -0.57 1.47 19.62
CA ASN A 160 -1.51 2.60 19.63
C ASN A 160 -1.65 3.27 18.24
N THR A 161 -1.76 2.45 17.20
CA THR A 161 -1.78 2.92 15.81
C THR A 161 -3.18 2.88 15.26
N GLN A 162 -3.67 4.07 14.85
CA GLN A 162 -4.89 4.17 14.04
C GLN A 162 -4.57 3.82 12.59
N TYR A 163 -5.56 3.28 11.89
CA TYR A 163 -5.44 2.92 10.48
C TYR A 163 -6.71 3.28 9.72
N ILE A 164 -6.56 3.45 8.41
CA ILE A 164 -7.65 3.64 7.47
C ILE A 164 -7.67 2.42 6.54
N MET A 165 -8.82 2.04 6.04
CA MET A 165 -8.95 0.93 5.10
C MET A 165 -9.90 1.27 3.95
N TYR A 166 -9.54 0.78 2.77
CA TYR A 166 -10.34 0.91 1.56
C TYR A 166 -10.45 -0.45 0.86
N ASP A 167 -11.62 -0.70 0.29
CA ASP A 167 -11.83 -1.77 -0.66
C ASP A 167 -11.61 -1.20 -2.06
N THR A 168 -10.71 -1.81 -2.84
CA THR A 168 -10.28 -1.26 -4.13
C THR A 168 -10.26 -2.31 -5.23
N THR A 169 -10.55 -1.89 -6.45
CA THR A 169 -10.40 -2.71 -7.65
C THR A 169 -10.07 -1.84 -8.85
N ILE A 170 -9.33 -2.40 -9.82
CA ILE A 170 -9.09 -1.71 -11.10
C ILE A 170 -10.35 -1.68 -11.99
N PHE A 171 -11.32 -2.54 -11.72
CA PHE A 171 -12.63 -2.53 -12.39
C PHE A 171 -13.56 -1.42 -11.88
N ASP A 172 -13.11 -0.66 -10.91
CA ASP A 172 -13.59 0.65 -10.51
C ASP A 172 -12.40 1.51 -10.12
N ILE A 173 -11.80 2.19 -11.08
CA ILE A 173 -10.60 3.02 -10.86
C ILE A 173 -10.86 4.17 -9.87
N ARG A 174 -12.13 4.59 -9.69
CA ARG A 174 -12.47 5.60 -8.68
C ARG A 174 -12.18 5.10 -7.28
N SER A 175 -12.41 3.81 -6.99
CA SER A 175 -12.10 3.21 -5.70
C SER A 175 -10.62 3.37 -5.32
N VAL A 176 -9.72 3.25 -6.31
CA VAL A 176 -8.29 3.50 -6.14
C VAL A 176 -8.01 4.98 -5.91
N LYS A 177 -8.58 5.87 -6.74
CA LYS A 177 -8.36 7.32 -6.64
C LYS A 177 -8.85 7.89 -5.30
N ILE A 178 -10.02 7.45 -4.82
CA ILE A 178 -10.57 7.81 -3.49
C ILE A 178 -9.60 7.41 -2.38
N ALA A 179 -9.05 6.20 -2.44
CA ALA A 179 -8.11 5.71 -1.41
C ALA A 179 -6.81 6.56 -1.33
N PHE A 180 -6.50 7.32 -2.37
CA PHE A 180 -5.35 8.23 -2.43
C PHE A 180 -5.76 9.71 -2.41
N GLY A 181 -7.01 10.03 -2.11
CA GLY A 181 -7.49 11.41 -2.00
C GLY A 181 -7.46 12.20 -3.32
N LEU A 182 -7.52 11.52 -4.46
CA LEU A 182 -7.57 12.13 -5.80
C LEU A 182 -8.99 12.38 -6.28
N GLU A 183 -9.96 11.72 -5.69
CA GLU A 183 -11.40 11.90 -5.90
C GLU A 183 -12.12 11.80 -4.55
N SER A 184 -13.32 12.38 -4.46
CA SER A 184 -14.21 12.38 -3.28
C SER A 184 -15.52 11.64 -3.57
#